data_c59d3fb6d0f2960e2c070d3c04284da1
#
_entry.id   c59d3fb6d0f2960e2c070d3c04284da1
#
_cell.length_a   1.000
_cell.length_b   1.000
_cell.length_c   1.000
_cell.angle_alpha   90.00
_cell.angle_beta   90.00
_cell.angle_gamma   90.00
#
_symmetry.space_group_name_H-M   'P 1'
#
loop_
_entity.id
_entity.type
_entity.pdbx_description
1 polymer ?
#
loop_
_entity_poly.entity_id
_entity_poly.type
_entity_poly.pdbx_seq_one_letter_code
_entity_poly.pdbx_strand_id
1 'polypeptide(L)'
;FASLVYYAGIVAIDPAYYEAARIDGASRFQMARKITIPMLKPLIVILMIMAIGNMFRGDFGLHFFVPNNSPLLFNVTDIIDTFVYRALAVSGDVAMAAAVGFYQSVVGFILVVAANYTIRKIEEEHSLW
;
A
#
# COMPACT_ATOMS: atom_id res chain seq x y z
N PHE A 1 -4.60 -9.10 4.02
CA PHE A 1 -4.84 -7.93 4.91
C PHE A 1 -5.79 -6.93 4.26
N ALA A 2 -5.49 -6.39 3.06
CA ALA A 2 -6.31 -5.38 2.39
C ALA A 2 -7.78 -5.84 2.20
N SER A 3 -8.00 -7.08 1.78
CA SER A 3 -9.36 -7.63 1.62
C SER A 3 -10.18 -7.62 2.92
N LEU A 4 -9.53 -7.89 4.06
CA LEU A 4 -10.18 -7.86 5.37
C LEU A 4 -10.59 -6.43 5.75
N VAL A 5 -9.71 -5.46 5.48
CA VAL A 5 -9.97 -4.05 5.76
C VAL A 5 -11.14 -3.52 4.91
N TYR A 6 -11.16 -3.85 3.61
CA TYR A 6 -12.29 -3.50 2.74
C TYR A 6 -13.60 -4.18 3.19
N TYR A 7 -13.53 -5.45 3.57
CA TYR A 7 -14.70 -6.16 4.08
C TYR A 7 -15.26 -5.49 5.35
N ALA A 8 -14.39 -5.16 6.30
CA ALA A 8 -14.79 -4.45 7.51
C ALA A 8 -15.41 -3.08 7.19
N GLY A 9 -14.84 -2.34 6.23
CA GLY A 9 -15.40 -1.08 5.75
C GLY A 9 -16.80 -1.24 5.14
N ILE A 10 -17.03 -2.29 4.35
CA ILE A 10 -18.36 -2.56 3.77
C ILE A 10 -19.38 -2.91 4.85
N VAL A 11 -19.00 -3.74 5.83
CA VAL A 11 -19.88 -4.15 6.92
C VAL A 11 -20.23 -2.97 7.85
N ALA A 12 -19.35 -1.97 7.95
CA ALA A 12 -19.58 -0.77 8.76
C ALA A 12 -20.60 0.21 8.13
N ILE A 13 -20.98 0.03 6.85
CA ILE A 13 -21.99 0.87 6.20
C ILE A 13 -23.36 0.51 6.77
N ASP A 14 -24.11 1.55 7.22
CA ASP A 14 -25.46 1.34 7.77
C ASP A 14 -26.38 0.68 6.73
N PRO A 15 -27.01 -0.46 7.08
CA PRO A 15 -27.96 -1.15 6.20
C PRO A 15 -29.12 -0.28 5.73
N ALA A 16 -29.51 0.75 6.49
CA ALA A 16 -30.58 1.66 6.14
C ALA A 16 -30.39 2.34 4.76
N TYR A 17 -29.15 2.63 4.36
CA TYR A 17 -28.87 3.18 3.02
C TYR A 17 -29.24 2.20 1.90
N TYR A 18 -28.99 0.91 2.12
CA TYR A 18 -29.31 -0.12 1.14
C TYR A 18 -30.82 -0.44 1.10
N GLU A 19 -31.48 -0.36 2.25
CA GLU A 19 -32.93 -0.55 2.35
C GLU A 19 -33.69 0.58 1.62
N ALA A 20 -33.31 1.83 1.86
CA ALA A 20 -33.87 2.97 1.16
C ALA A 20 -33.67 2.86 -0.36
N ALA A 21 -32.46 2.53 -0.79
CA ALA A 21 -32.16 2.37 -2.21
C ALA A 21 -32.96 1.23 -2.89
N ARG A 22 -33.26 0.16 -2.13
CA ARG A 22 -34.12 -0.93 -2.64
C ARG A 22 -35.57 -0.50 -2.81
N ILE A 23 -36.09 0.32 -1.90
CA ILE A 23 -37.43 0.90 -1.99
C ILE A 23 -37.51 1.79 -3.23
N ASP A 24 -36.45 2.53 -3.54
CA ASP A 24 -36.32 3.36 -4.76
C ASP A 24 -36.10 2.55 -6.04
N GLY A 25 -36.07 1.21 -5.94
CA GLY A 25 -35.89 0.32 -7.10
C GLY A 25 -34.46 0.21 -7.63
N ALA A 26 -33.44 0.59 -6.83
CA ALA A 26 -32.07 0.50 -7.25
C ALA A 26 -31.58 -0.95 -7.38
N SER A 27 -30.90 -1.26 -8.50
CA SER A 27 -30.25 -2.54 -8.69
C SER A 27 -29.01 -2.69 -7.77
N ARG A 28 -28.56 -3.94 -7.55
CA ARG A 28 -27.34 -4.22 -6.76
C ARG A 28 -26.11 -3.48 -7.29
N PHE A 29 -25.97 -3.38 -8.61
CA PHE A 29 -24.86 -2.66 -9.23
C PHE A 29 -24.94 -1.15 -8.99
N GLN A 30 -26.14 -0.58 -9.02
CA GLN A 30 -26.35 0.84 -8.70
C GLN A 30 -26.06 1.13 -7.26
N MET A 31 -26.46 0.26 -6.31
CA MET A 31 -26.12 0.38 -4.90
C MET A 31 -24.62 0.30 -4.66
N ALA A 32 -23.93 -0.65 -5.29
CA ALA A 32 -22.47 -0.76 -5.18
C ALA A 32 -21.76 0.52 -5.66
N ARG A 33 -22.17 1.04 -6.84
CA ARG A 33 -21.52 2.20 -7.46
C ARG A 33 -21.86 3.53 -6.78
N LYS A 34 -23.09 3.70 -6.27
CA LYS A 34 -23.59 4.98 -5.76
C LYS A 34 -23.54 5.07 -4.23
N ILE A 35 -23.45 3.96 -3.51
CA ILE A 35 -23.41 3.92 -2.05
C ILE A 35 -22.08 3.33 -1.57
N THR A 36 -21.80 2.06 -1.91
CA THR A 36 -20.65 1.35 -1.35
C THR A 36 -19.32 2.00 -1.74
N ILE A 37 -19.08 2.21 -3.03
CA ILE A 37 -17.80 2.77 -3.52
C ILE A 37 -17.55 4.18 -2.98
N PRO A 38 -18.50 5.13 -3.01
CA PRO A 38 -18.29 6.45 -2.43
C PRO A 38 -18.01 6.41 -0.93
N MET A 39 -18.72 5.59 -0.17
CA MET A 39 -18.51 5.47 1.28
C MET A 39 -17.18 4.82 1.64
N LEU A 40 -16.63 3.95 0.77
CA LEU A 40 -15.30 3.37 0.95
C LEU A 40 -14.15 4.22 0.43
N LYS A 41 -14.44 5.34 -0.23
CA LYS A 41 -13.44 6.19 -0.87
C LYS A 41 -12.32 6.65 0.07
N PRO A 42 -12.60 7.12 1.32
CA PRO A 42 -11.55 7.47 2.27
C PRO A 42 -10.61 6.29 2.57
N LEU A 43 -11.19 5.11 2.75
CA LEU A 43 -10.43 3.90 3.03
C LEU A 43 -9.54 3.48 1.84
N ILE A 44 -10.08 3.58 0.62
CA ILE A 44 -9.33 3.31 -0.61
C ILE A 44 -8.13 4.25 -0.72
N VAL A 45 -8.33 5.54 -0.47
CA VAL A 45 -7.28 6.56 -0.53
C VAL A 45 -6.17 6.27 0.48
N ILE A 46 -6.52 6.00 1.74
CA ILE A 46 -5.53 5.69 2.79
C ILE A 46 -4.72 4.44 2.41
N LEU A 47 -5.37 3.35 2.00
CA LEU A 47 -4.68 2.12 1.62
C LEU A 47 -3.81 2.32 0.37
N MET A 48 -4.23 3.15 -0.58
CA MET A 48 -3.44 3.49 -1.76
C MET A 48 -2.19 4.29 -1.40
N ILE A 49 -2.30 5.31 -0.53
CA ILE A 49 -1.13 6.07 -0.06
C ILE A 49 -0.15 5.16 0.68
N MET A 50 -0.64 4.27 1.54
CA MET A 50 0.20 3.28 2.23
C MET A 50 0.89 2.32 1.24
N ALA A 51 0.20 1.87 0.20
CA ALA A 51 0.78 1.02 -0.83
C ALA A 51 1.90 1.74 -1.61
N ILE A 52 1.68 3.01 -1.97
CA ILE A 52 2.70 3.85 -2.63
C ILE A 52 3.92 4.04 -1.72
N GLY A 53 3.73 4.31 -0.42
CA GLY A 53 4.82 4.46 0.55
C GLY A 53 5.66 3.18 0.70
N ASN A 54 5.05 2.02 0.51
CA ASN A 54 5.72 0.72 0.58
C ASN A 54 6.25 0.22 -0.78
N MET A 55 6.12 0.99 -1.85
CA MET A 55 6.47 0.54 -3.20
C MET A 55 7.97 0.17 -3.34
N PHE A 56 8.84 0.80 -2.56
CA PHE A 56 10.29 0.51 -2.55
C PHE A 56 10.69 -0.56 -1.53
N ARG A 57 9.73 -1.12 -0.80
CA ARG A 57 9.96 -2.25 0.11
C ARG A 57 9.48 -3.52 -0.59
N GLY A 58 10.40 -4.45 -0.81
CA GLY A 58 10.09 -5.75 -1.38
C GLY A 58 9.67 -6.76 -0.31
N ASP A 59 9.14 -7.90 -0.76
CA ASP A 59 8.97 -9.05 0.12
C ASP A 59 10.33 -9.71 0.35
N PHE A 60 11.00 -9.33 1.44
CA PHE A 60 12.29 -9.90 1.82
C PHE A 60 12.23 -11.43 1.90
N GLY A 61 11.17 -11.98 2.50
CA GLY A 61 11.03 -13.42 2.66
C GLY A 61 11.02 -14.15 1.32
N LEU A 62 10.21 -13.69 0.39
CA LEU A 62 10.13 -14.26 -0.96
C LEU A 62 11.48 -14.22 -1.68
N HIS A 63 12.11 -13.04 -1.70
CA HIS A 63 13.36 -12.82 -2.45
C HIS A 63 14.60 -13.42 -1.79
N PHE A 64 14.53 -13.71 -0.51
CA PHE A 64 15.63 -14.35 0.23
C PHE A 64 15.52 -15.87 0.25
N PHE A 65 14.34 -16.41 0.61
CA PHE A 65 14.20 -17.86 0.82
C PHE A 65 13.97 -18.64 -0.47
N VAL A 66 13.24 -18.11 -1.45
CA VAL A 66 12.97 -18.85 -2.69
C VAL A 66 14.25 -19.10 -3.51
N PRO A 67 15.11 -18.07 -3.75
CA PRO A 67 16.40 -18.29 -4.41
C PRO A 67 17.43 -18.92 -3.47
N ASN A 68 17.10 -19.19 -2.22
CA ASN A 68 18.01 -19.72 -1.19
C ASN A 68 19.29 -18.89 -1.05
N ASN A 69 19.18 -17.58 -1.17
CA ASN A 69 20.29 -16.62 -1.13
C ASN A 69 21.47 -17.03 -2.05
N SER A 70 21.16 -17.60 -3.22
CA SER A 70 22.16 -18.07 -4.17
C SER A 70 22.84 -16.93 -4.91
N PRO A 71 24.18 -16.81 -4.85
CA PRO A 71 24.91 -15.76 -5.56
C PRO A 71 24.69 -15.76 -7.08
N LEU A 72 24.41 -16.92 -7.66
CA LEU A 72 24.16 -17.05 -9.09
C LEU A 72 22.88 -16.37 -9.55
N LEU A 73 21.94 -16.17 -8.64
CA LEU A 73 20.62 -15.60 -8.93
C LEU A 73 20.51 -14.12 -8.52
N PHE A 74 21.48 -13.54 -7.85
CA PHE A 74 21.39 -12.14 -7.37
C PHE A 74 21.05 -11.14 -8.46
N ASN A 75 21.59 -11.32 -9.68
CA ASN A 75 21.33 -10.40 -10.80
C ASN A 75 19.85 -10.29 -11.19
N VAL A 76 19.01 -11.25 -10.82
CA VAL A 76 17.60 -11.34 -11.22
C VAL A 76 16.63 -11.40 -10.03
N THR A 77 17.13 -11.69 -8.82
CA THR A 77 16.28 -11.86 -7.62
C THR A 77 16.58 -10.84 -6.53
N ASP A 78 17.63 -10.04 -6.69
CA ASP A 78 18.04 -9.10 -5.66
C ASP A 78 17.11 -7.90 -5.58
N ILE A 79 16.77 -7.52 -4.37
CA ILE A 79 16.01 -6.31 -4.02
C ILE A 79 16.81 -5.49 -3.00
N ILE A 80 16.44 -4.25 -2.80
CA ILE A 80 17.12 -3.35 -1.86
C ILE A 80 17.21 -3.98 -0.46
N ASP A 81 16.13 -4.60 0.01
CA ASP A 81 16.07 -5.21 1.36
C ASP A 81 17.03 -6.41 1.50
N THR A 82 17.18 -7.25 0.48
CA THR A 82 18.15 -8.36 0.51
C THR A 82 19.59 -7.86 0.39
N PHE A 83 19.82 -6.80 -0.36
CA PHE A 83 21.12 -6.13 -0.43
C PHE A 83 21.51 -5.55 0.94
N VAL A 84 20.62 -4.81 1.60
CA VAL A 84 20.86 -4.24 2.94
C VAL A 84 21.16 -5.35 3.94
N TYR A 85 20.41 -6.44 3.91
CA TYR A 85 20.67 -7.60 4.77
C TYR A 85 22.07 -8.16 4.57
N ARG A 86 22.53 -8.37 3.32
CA ARG A 86 23.86 -8.89 3.04
C ARG A 86 24.96 -7.91 3.43
N ALA A 87 24.78 -6.62 3.18
CA ALA A 87 25.72 -5.59 3.62
C ALA A 87 25.92 -5.64 5.12
N LEU A 88 24.84 -5.79 5.88
CA LEU A 88 24.88 -5.81 7.34
C LEU A 88 25.35 -7.16 7.89
N ALA A 89 24.70 -8.26 7.49
CA ALA A 89 24.88 -9.57 8.12
C ALA A 89 26.06 -10.37 7.58
N VAL A 90 26.44 -10.14 6.32
CA VAL A 90 27.52 -10.91 5.66
C VAL A 90 28.80 -10.08 5.58
N SER A 91 28.69 -8.81 5.14
CA SER A 91 29.87 -7.95 4.95
C SER A 91 30.23 -7.11 6.19
N GLY A 92 29.33 -7.01 7.18
CA GLY A 92 29.52 -6.17 8.37
C GLY A 92 29.55 -4.67 8.06
N ASP A 93 29.16 -4.26 6.85
CA ASP A 93 29.18 -2.87 6.42
C ASP A 93 27.89 -2.15 6.86
N VAL A 94 27.92 -1.72 8.12
CA VAL A 94 26.84 -0.95 8.75
C VAL A 94 26.62 0.38 8.04
N ALA A 95 27.68 1.02 7.54
CA ALA A 95 27.60 2.32 6.89
C ALA A 95 26.82 2.22 5.56
N MET A 96 27.14 1.22 4.74
CA MET A 96 26.43 0.96 3.49
C MET A 96 24.97 0.60 3.72
N ALA A 97 24.71 -0.30 4.70
CA ALA A 97 23.34 -0.68 5.05
C ALA A 97 22.52 0.53 5.51
N ALA A 98 23.08 1.38 6.36
CA ALA A 98 22.44 2.60 6.84
C ALA A 98 22.18 3.60 5.70
N ALA A 99 23.15 3.82 4.81
CA ALA A 99 23.02 4.73 3.69
C ALA A 99 21.90 4.31 2.73
N VAL A 100 21.83 3.02 2.39
CA VAL A 100 20.79 2.48 1.49
C VAL A 100 19.41 2.52 2.15
N GLY A 101 19.31 2.15 3.44
CA GLY A 101 18.07 2.26 4.20
C GLY A 101 17.57 3.70 4.33
N PHE A 102 18.48 4.66 4.52
CA PHE A 102 18.15 6.08 4.54
C PHE A 102 17.64 6.55 3.17
N TYR A 103 18.34 6.20 2.10
CA TYR A 103 17.90 6.50 0.73
C TYR A 103 16.48 5.97 0.46
N GLN A 104 16.22 4.71 0.79
CA GLN A 104 14.90 4.08 0.64
C GLN A 104 13.80 4.83 1.40
N SER A 105 14.11 5.28 2.63
CA SER A 105 13.17 6.04 3.45
C SER A 105 12.89 7.43 2.90
N VAL A 106 13.90 8.14 2.39
CA VAL A 106 13.76 9.46 1.77
C VAL A 106 12.90 9.37 0.51
N VAL A 107 13.20 8.40 -0.36
CA VAL A 107 12.41 8.20 -1.59
C VAL A 107 10.97 7.83 -1.26
N GLY A 108 10.76 6.91 -0.32
CA GLY A 108 9.42 6.55 0.15
C GLY A 108 8.63 7.75 0.71
N PHE A 109 9.29 8.59 1.50
CA PHE A 109 8.70 9.83 2.03
C PHE A 109 8.29 10.79 0.91
N ILE A 110 9.16 11.05 -0.06
CA ILE A 110 8.86 11.92 -1.21
C ILE A 110 7.65 11.39 -1.99
N LEU A 111 7.56 10.08 -2.20
CA LEU A 111 6.44 9.47 -2.90
C LEU A 111 5.13 9.62 -2.13
N VAL A 112 5.14 9.42 -0.81
CA VAL A 112 3.95 9.61 0.03
C VAL A 112 3.47 11.06 -0.02
N VAL A 113 4.39 12.03 0.09
CA VAL A 113 4.06 13.46 0.01
C VAL A 113 3.50 13.81 -1.38
N ALA A 114 4.12 13.32 -2.45
CA ALA A 114 3.66 13.55 -3.82
C ALA A 114 2.27 12.92 -4.06
N ALA A 115 2.05 11.70 -3.59
CA ALA A 115 0.76 11.01 -3.67
C ALA A 115 -0.33 11.78 -2.90
N ASN A 116 -0.05 12.19 -1.66
CA ASN A 116 -0.99 12.96 -0.86
C ASN A 116 -1.31 14.32 -1.50
N TYR A 117 -0.30 15.02 -2.03
CA TYR A 117 -0.52 16.28 -2.75
C TYR A 117 -1.39 16.11 -3.99
N THR A 118 -1.19 15.02 -4.74
CA THR A 118 -2.01 14.70 -5.92
C THR A 118 -3.45 14.42 -5.54
N ILE A 119 -3.67 13.66 -4.47
CA ILE A 119 -5.00 13.34 -3.94
C ILE A 119 -5.68 14.61 -3.46
N ARG A 120 -4.98 15.45 -2.71
CA ARG A 120 -5.51 16.74 -2.23
C ARG A 120 -6.00 17.65 -3.38
N LYS A 121 -5.29 17.64 -4.51
CA LYS A 121 -5.70 18.43 -5.68
C LYS A 121 -6.96 17.90 -6.36
N ILE A 122 -7.23 16.59 -6.22
CA ILE A 122 -8.41 15.93 -6.81
C ILE A 122 -9.59 15.96 -5.83
N GLU A 123 -9.32 15.75 -4.54
CA GLU A 123 -10.31 15.63 -3.47
C GLU A 123 -9.70 16.08 -2.13
N GLU A 124 -9.92 17.34 -1.78
CA GLU A 124 -9.41 17.92 -0.53
C GLU A 124 -9.89 17.17 0.72
N GLU A 125 -11.12 16.65 0.69
CA GLU A 125 -11.78 16.00 1.84
C GLU A 125 -11.16 14.63 2.21
N HIS A 126 -10.34 14.03 1.34
CA HIS A 126 -9.79 12.68 1.53
C HIS A 126 -8.26 12.65 1.61
N SER A 127 -7.60 13.82 1.63
CA SER A 127 -6.16 13.90 1.87
C SER A 127 -5.84 13.62 3.34
N LEU A 128 -4.61 13.14 3.62
CA LEU A 128 -4.18 12.88 5.01
C LEU A 128 -3.92 14.17 5.78
N TRP A 129 -3.49 15.24 5.12
CA TRP A 129 -3.22 16.59 5.66
C TRP A 129 -3.37 17.64 4.56
#